data_dc05197e4af894d567b0a183c5b3ddb9
#
_entry.id   dc05197e4af894d567b0a183c5b3ddb9
#
_cell.length_a   1.000
_cell.length_b   1.000
_cell.length_c   1.000
_cell.angle_alpha   90.00
_cell.angle_beta   90.00
_cell.angle_gamma   90.00
#
_symmetry.space_group_name_H-M   'P 1'
#
loop_
_entity.id
_entity.type
_entity.pdbx_description
1 polymer ?
#
loop_
_entity_poly.entity_id
_entity_poly.type
_entity_poly.pdbx_seq_one_letter_code
_entity_poly.pdbx_strand_id
1 'polypeptide(L)'
;MDKMNAYSANITNAIPVKFKATLKLPQIIALYIGSVLGSGILIIPGVVAEIPGPASLLAWGLMTVLVLPMALTIGLLSANYPNIGGVSYFVSKAFNPHIGSLIGWFFTMAVVVGAPVLALTGSGYLCTALGLGDIHRLLIAIVILLVGLFTNYFGLKITGQLQVAVVLTTLIVLIVTISGSLFKIKQENFTPFMPNGWVSVGFTSTILFWCFIGWEAVSNMSAEFKNPKRDAVIGTIFSSVIVSLIYFLTALIVVGTHSYGLTLSDTSLVYIIKNTFGTLGAIIAGFAALFICIAPAIAYIGAISRLVYSLAENGYAPKPLSFLSNKHNTPVGGLAFLAICFAVLLAVFSTRIVSMATLVQIPSAAFILTYIGACAAGIKLLKNSRFGTIISYISFTLSLVILLFVEWTILYPAIIAVLWVAYRLLSKQSLGVKDLFRRKHY
;
A
#
# COMPACT_ATOMS: atom_id res chain seq x y z
N MET A 1 -34.95 20.26 -1.32
CA MET A 1 -34.90 18.80 -1.49
C MET A 1 -34.56 18.41 -2.93
N ASP A 2 -35.10 19.04 -3.97
CA ASP A 2 -34.85 18.68 -5.36
C ASP A 2 -33.43 18.90 -5.89
N LYS A 3 -32.72 19.91 -5.41
CA LYS A 3 -31.32 20.16 -5.81
C LYS A 3 -30.32 19.14 -5.24
N MET A 4 -30.66 18.53 -4.09
CA MET A 4 -29.85 17.46 -3.49
C MET A 4 -30.09 16.12 -4.18
N ASN A 5 -31.31 15.88 -4.67
CA ASN A 5 -31.63 14.70 -5.48
C ASN A 5 -31.05 14.77 -6.90
N ALA A 6 -31.02 15.94 -7.53
CA ALA A 6 -30.37 16.14 -8.82
C ALA A 6 -28.83 15.97 -8.73
N TYR A 7 -28.22 16.35 -7.60
CA TYR A 7 -26.79 16.14 -7.38
C TYR A 7 -26.43 14.67 -7.09
N SER A 8 -27.33 13.94 -6.40
CA SER A 8 -27.16 12.50 -6.17
C SER A 8 -27.38 11.68 -7.45
N ALA A 9 -28.31 12.12 -8.32
CA ALA A 9 -28.56 11.47 -9.62
C ALA A 9 -27.39 11.63 -10.60
N ASN A 10 -26.65 12.75 -10.56
CA ASN A 10 -25.44 12.94 -11.38
C ASN A 10 -24.21 12.15 -10.92
N ILE A 11 -24.17 11.71 -9.65
CA ILE A 11 -23.09 10.85 -9.14
C ILE A 11 -23.35 9.36 -9.49
N THR A 12 -24.59 9.00 -9.78
CA THR A 12 -24.96 7.65 -10.24
C THR A 12 -24.76 7.43 -11.74
N ASN A 13 -24.53 8.49 -12.52
CA ASN A 13 -24.03 8.35 -13.88
C ASN A 13 -22.58 7.86 -13.77
N ALA A 14 -22.43 6.53 -13.84
CA ALA A 14 -21.15 5.87 -13.99
C ALA A 14 -20.31 6.66 -14.97
N ILE A 15 -19.14 7.15 -14.55
CA ILE A 15 -18.12 7.67 -15.46
C ILE A 15 -18.05 6.65 -16.59
N PRO A 16 -18.35 7.01 -17.86
CA PRO A 16 -18.33 6.02 -18.93
C PRO A 16 -16.99 5.33 -18.86
N VAL A 17 -17.00 4.00 -18.71
CA VAL A 17 -15.82 3.17 -18.39
C VAL A 17 -14.82 3.34 -19.53
N LYS A 18 -13.95 4.35 -19.43
CA LYS A 18 -12.85 4.60 -20.38
C LYS A 18 -11.76 3.55 -20.24
N PHE A 19 -11.74 2.83 -19.09
CA PHE A 19 -10.76 1.79 -18.77
C PHE A 19 -11.28 0.41 -19.17
N LYS A 20 -10.45 -0.34 -19.92
CA LYS A 20 -10.81 -1.69 -20.38
C LYS A 20 -10.59 -2.72 -19.29
N ALA A 21 -11.55 -3.61 -19.08
CA ALA A 21 -11.44 -4.76 -18.18
C ALA A 21 -10.41 -5.78 -18.77
N THR A 22 -9.16 -5.70 -18.31
CA THR A 22 -8.04 -6.48 -18.84
C THR A 22 -7.44 -7.47 -17.86
N LEU A 23 -7.58 -7.21 -16.56
CA LEU A 23 -6.98 -8.01 -15.48
C LEU A 23 -7.73 -9.33 -15.26
N LYS A 24 -6.98 -10.43 -15.29
CA LYS A 24 -7.44 -11.78 -14.96
C LYS A 24 -7.02 -12.12 -13.54
N LEU A 25 -7.63 -13.16 -12.95
CA LEU A 25 -7.40 -13.60 -11.58
C LEU A 25 -5.91 -13.76 -11.19
N PRO A 26 -5.02 -14.38 -11.98
CA PRO A 26 -3.60 -14.48 -11.61
C PRO A 26 -2.90 -13.12 -11.47
N GLN A 27 -3.24 -12.16 -12.33
CA GLN A 27 -2.70 -10.80 -12.25
C GLN A 27 -3.24 -10.05 -11.03
N ILE A 28 -4.50 -10.26 -10.69
CA ILE A 28 -5.14 -9.67 -9.50
C ILE A 28 -4.50 -10.23 -8.22
N ILE A 29 -4.28 -11.55 -8.15
CA ILE A 29 -3.56 -12.19 -7.03
C ILE A 29 -2.14 -11.61 -6.92
N ALA A 30 -1.42 -11.49 -8.04
CA ALA A 30 -0.08 -10.93 -8.03
C ALA A 30 -0.07 -9.44 -7.62
N LEU A 31 -1.08 -8.65 -8.02
CA LEU A 31 -1.22 -7.26 -7.57
C LEU A 31 -1.45 -7.18 -6.06
N TYR A 32 -2.32 -8.01 -5.49
CA TYR A 32 -2.53 -8.07 -4.05
C TYR A 32 -1.27 -8.50 -3.30
N ILE A 33 -0.65 -9.62 -3.69
CA ILE A 33 0.58 -10.09 -3.06
C ILE A 33 1.66 -9.01 -3.17
N GLY A 34 1.86 -8.46 -4.37
CA GLY A 34 2.90 -7.47 -4.62
C GLY A 34 2.65 -6.12 -3.97
N SER A 35 1.40 -5.74 -3.70
CA SER A 35 1.13 -4.50 -2.95
C SER A 35 1.39 -4.63 -1.46
N VAL A 36 1.26 -5.83 -0.89
CA VAL A 36 1.41 -6.10 0.55
C VAL A 36 2.82 -6.61 0.90
N LEU A 37 3.40 -7.53 0.09
CA LEU A 37 4.79 -7.95 0.27
C LEU A 37 5.73 -6.83 -0.16
N GLY A 38 6.11 -5.99 0.78
CA GLY A 38 7.02 -4.85 0.57
C GLY A 38 8.27 -4.93 1.46
N SER A 39 8.89 -3.78 1.70
CA SER A 39 10.08 -3.66 2.56
C SER A 39 9.88 -4.21 3.98
N GLY A 40 8.63 -4.33 4.44
CA GLY A 40 8.31 -4.87 5.76
C GLY A 40 8.85 -6.27 5.99
N ILE A 41 8.83 -7.16 4.98
CA ILE A 41 9.35 -8.54 5.15
C ILE A 41 10.88 -8.60 5.35
N LEU A 42 11.59 -7.58 4.87
CA LEU A 42 13.05 -7.52 4.98
C LEU A 42 13.51 -7.13 6.38
N ILE A 43 12.78 -6.21 7.03
CA ILE A 43 13.21 -5.50 8.23
C ILE A 43 12.41 -5.96 9.45
N ILE A 44 11.09 -5.95 9.34
CA ILE A 44 10.19 -6.06 10.49
C ILE A 44 10.33 -7.39 11.25
N PRO A 45 10.52 -8.56 10.63
CA PRO A 45 10.67 -9.80 11.39
C PRO A 45 11.82 -9.77 12.40
N GLY A 46 12.95 -9.14 12.06
CA GLY A 46 14.08 -8.97 12.97
C GLY A 46 13.80 -7.94 14.05
N VAL A 47 13.34 -6.75 13.66
CA VAL A 47 13.07 -5.64 14.58
C VAL A 47 12.04 -6.03 15.64
N VAL A 48 10.95 -6.66 15.24
CA VAL A 48 9.91 -7.07 16.21
C VAL A 48 10.33 -8.27 17.07
N ALA A 49 11.27 -9.10 16.63
CA ALA A 49 11.77 -10.19 17.44
C ALA A 49 12.60 -9.71 18.63
N GLU A 50 13.19 -8.52 18.59
CA GLU A 50 13.91 -7.91 19.72
C GLU A 50 12.99 -7.53 20.89
N ILE A 51 11.72 -7.23 20.62
CA ILE A 51 10.80 -6.68 21.61
C ILE A 51 10.26 -7.77 22.54
N PRO A 52 9.44 -8.77 22.08
CA PRO A 52 8.95 -9.86 22.90
C PRO A 52 9.82 -11.13 22.81
N GLY A 53 10.93 -11.13 22.07
CA GLY A 53 11.69 -12.34 21.77
C GLY A 53 10.91 -13.32 20.89
N PRO A 54 11.03 -14.64 21.14
CA PRO A 54 10.30 -15.65 20.38
C PRO A 54 8.78 -15.51 20.40
N ALA A 55 8.20 -14.85 21.42
CA ALA A 55 6.77 -14.54 21.47
C ALA A 55 6.32 -13.55 20.39
N SER A 56 7.23 -12.94 19.60
CA SER A 56 6.89 -12.22 18.37
C SER A 56 6.07 -13.07 17.41
N LEU A 57 6.26 -14.41 17.41
CA LEU A 57 5.46 -15.32 16.60
C LEU A 57 3.98 -15.31 16.96
N LEU A 58 3.62 -15.07 18.24
CA LEU A 58 2.23 -14.88 18.64
C LEU A 58 1.65 -13.59 18.02
N ALA A 59 2.42 -12.51 17.99
CA ALA A 59 2.02 -11.27 17.35
C ALA A 59 1.83 -11.44 15.84
N TRP A 60 2.72 -12.16 15.15
CA TRP A 60 2.56 -12.53 13.73
C TRP A 60 1.32 -13.38 13.48
N GLY A 61 1.08 -14.41 14.31
CA GLY A 61 -0.13 -15.24 14.23
C GLY A 61 -1.40 -14.42 14.45
N LEU A 62 -1.42 -13.55 15.46
CA LEU A 62 -2.53 -12.66 15.76
C LEU A 62 -2.80 -11.73 14.58
N MET A 63 -1.77 -11.06 14.05
CA MET A 63 -1.94 -10.14 12.92
C MET A 63 -2.42 -10.85 11.65
N THR A 64 -1.97 -12.07 11.39
CA THR A 64 -2.48 -12.90 10.29
C THR A 64 -3.99 -13.09 10.37
N VAL A 65 -4.53 -13.34 11.56
CA VAL A 65 -5.97 -13.50 11.79
C VAL A 65 -6.71 -12.16 11.68
N LEU A 66 -6.12 -11.09 12.24
CA LEU A 66 -6.77 -9.77 12.30
C LEU A 66 -6.81 -9.04 10.94
N VAL A 67 -5.84 -9.30 10.08
CA VAL A 67 -5.78 -8.66 8.76
C VAL A 67 -6.78 -9.25 7.76
N LEU A 68 -7.14 -10.52 7.90
CA LEU A 68 -8.13 -11.17 7.02
C LEU A 68 -9.46 -10.41 6.92
N PRO A 69 -10.11 -9.99 8.02
CA PRO A 69 -11.32 -9.17 7.96
C PRO A 69 -11.12 -7.86 7.20
N MET A 70 -9.96 -7.19 7.39
CA MET A 70 -9.67 -5.90 6.74
C MET A 70 -9.51 -6.07 5.24
N ALA A 71 -8.73 -7.05 4.81
CA ALA A 71 -8.55 -7.40 3.41
C ALA A 71 -9.87 -7.79 2.75
N LEU A 72 -10.66 -8.65 3.41
CA LEU A 72 -11.97 -9.09 2.92
C LEU A 72 -12.98 -7.94 2.83
N THR A 73 -12.98 -7.00 3.77
CA THR A 73 -13.85 -5.82 3.68
C THR A 73 -13.59 -5.04 2.40
N ILE A 74 -12.31 -4.77 2.09
CA ILE A 74 -11.91 -4.07 0.86
C ILE A 74 -12.22 -4.93 -0.37
N GLY A 75 -11.94 -6.23 -0.33
CA GLY A 75 -12.24 -7.17 -1.40
C GLY A 75 -13.74 -7.24 -1.73
N LEU A 76 -14.60 -7.31 -0.73
CA LEU A 76 -16.07 -7.30 -0.89
C LEU A 76 -16.58 -5.96 -1.42
N LEU A 77 -16.02 -4.84 -0.95
CA LEU A 77 -16.34 -3.52 -1.49
C LEU A 77 -15.94 -3.42 -2.96
N SER A 78 -14.75 -3.89 -3.32
CA SER A 78 -14.25 -3.92 -4.70
C SER A 78 -15.09 -4.82 -5.61
N ALA A 79 -15.61 -5.93 -5.07
CA ALA A 79 -16.48 -6.85 -5.79
C ALA A 79 -17.87 -6.26 -6.08
N ASN A 80 -18.44 -5.55 -5.11
CA ASN A 80 -19.80 -5.00 -5.22
C ASN A 80 -19.84 -3.61 -5.85
N TYR A 81 -18.75 -2.85 -5.73
CA TYR A 81 -18.65 -1.46 -6.18
C TYR A 81 -17.34 -1.20 -6.94
N PRO A 82 -17.04 -1.96 -8.03
CA PRO A 82 -15.79 -1.80 -8.76
C PRO A 82 -15.67 -0.39 -9.33
N ASN A 83 -14.60 0.32 -8.94
CA ASN A 83 -14.36 1.70 -9.36
C ASN A 83 -12.88 2.07 -9.27
N ILE A 84 -12.43 2.96 -10.17
CA ILE A 84 -11.04 3.47 -10.17
C ILE A 84 -10.73 4.40 -8.99
N GLY A 85 -11.74 4.93 -8.34
CA GLY A 85 -11.62 5.72 -7.10
C GLY A 85 -11.36 4.86 -5.87
N GLY A 86 -11.53 3.53 -5.95
CA GLY A 86 -11.26 2.59 -4.86
C GLY A 86 -11.92 3.00 -3.53
N VAL A 87 -11.12 3.03 -2.46
CA VAL A 87 -11.59 3.42 -1.13
C VAL A 87 -12.26 4.80 -1.11
N SER A 88 -11.70 5.79 -1.83
CA SER A 88 -12.30 7.13 -1.95
C SER A 88 -13.73 7.07 -2.48
N TYR A 89 -13.98 6.25 -3.50
CA TYR A 89 -15.31 6.05 -4.04
C TYR A 89 -16.24 5.34 -3.04
N PHE A 90 -15.76 4.31 -2.34
CA PHE A 90 -16.57 3.61 -1.33
C PHE A 90 -17.02 4.56 -0.21
N VAL A 91 -16.10 5.40 0.29
CA VAL A 91 -16.41 6.40 1.31
C VAL A 91 -17.35 7.48 0.78
N SER A 92 -17.15 7.94 -0.46
CA SER A 92 -18.05 8.90 -1.12
C SER A 92 -19.47 8.37 -1.20
N LYS A 93 -19.63 7.10 -1.59
CA LYS A 93 -20.93 6.43 -1.72
C LYS A 93 -21.58 6.15 -0.37
N ALA A 94 -20.78 5.80 0.63
CA ALA A 94 -21.27 5.51 1.98
C ALA A 94 -21.72 6.77 2.72
N PHE A 95 -20.99 7.86 2.60
CA PHE A 95 -21.20 9.08 3.39
C PHE A 95 -21.47 10.28 2.50
N ASN A 96 -20.43 10.90 1.97
CA ASN A 96 -20.54 12.00 1.01
C ASN A 96 -19.24 12.16 0.20
N PRO A 97 -19.31 12.83 -0.99
CA PRO A 97 -18.15 12.99 -1.85
C PRO A 97 -17.00 13.80 -1.24
N HIS A 98 -17.28 14.70 -0.28
CA HIS A 98 -16.23 15.50 0.37
C HIS A 98 -15.35 14.63 1.27
N ILE A 99 -15.97 13.82 2.14
CA ILE A 99 -15.23 12.89 3.00
C ILE A 99 -14.46 11.89 2.14
N GLY A 100 -15.12 11.34 1.09
CA GLY A 100 -14.46 10.40 0.18
C GLY A 100 -13.25 11.00 -0.52
N SER A 101 -13.33 12.26 -0.98
CA SER A 101 -12.18 12.92 -1.61
C SER A 101 -11.04 13.20 -0.63
N LEU A 102 -11.35 13.54 0.63
CA LEU A 102 -10.34 13.71 1.68
C LEU A 102 -9.59 12.40 1.95
N ILE A 103 -10.31 11.29 2.09
CA ILE A 103 -9.70 9.95 2.22
C ILE A 103 -8.86 9.60 0.99
N GLY A 104 -9.32 9.96 -0.21
CA GLY A 104 -8.53 9.80 -1.43
C GLY A 104 -7.22 10.58 -1.41
N TRP A 105 -7.23 11.80 -0.89
CA TRP A 105 -6.00 12.59 -0.71
C TRP A 105 -5.09 12.04 0.38
N PHE A 106 -5.62 11.51 1.49
CA PHE A 106 -4.80 10.80 2.49
C PHE A 106 -4.04 9.64 1.84
N PHE A 107 -4.74 8.79 1.09
CA PHE A 107 -4.10 7.67 0.39
C PHE A 107 -3.10 8.14 -0.67
N THR A 108 -3.45 9.14 -1.47
CA THR A 108 -2.56 9.71 -2.50
C THR A 108 -1.25 10.19 -1.88
N MET A 109 -1.33 11.00 -0.83
CA MET A 109 -0.14 11.57 -0.20
C MET A 109 0.66 10.53 0.59
N ALA A 110 0.01 9.52 1.16
CA ALA A 110 0.72 8.38 1.75
C ALA A 110 1.61 7.67 0.74
N VAL A 111 1.13 7.46 -0.49
CA VAL A 111 1.90 6.80 -1.56
C VAL A 111 2.94 7.72 -2.18
N VAL A 112 2.70 9.03 -2.25
CA VAL A 112 3.70 10.02 -2.70
C VAL A 112 5.00 9.90 -1.89
N VAL A 113 4.90 9.62 -0.60
CA VAL A 113 6.05 9.34 0.27
C VAL A 113 6.44 7.86 0.21
N GLY A 114 5.48 6.96 0.30
CA GLY A 114 5.71 5.52 0.44
C GLY A 114 6.40 4.87 -0.77
N ALA A 115 6.06 5.25 -2.01
CA ALA A 115 6.66 4.64 -3.19
C ALA A 115 8.17 4.95 -3.35
N PRO A 116 8.66 6.21 -3.15
CA PRO A 116 10.09 6.49 -3.08
C PRO A 116 10.79 5.79 -1.91
N VAL A 117 10.13 5.66 -0.76
CA VAL A 117 10.68 4.90 0.39
C VAL A 117 10.94 3.45 0.01
N LEU A 118 9.99 2.78 -0.65
CA LEU A 118 10.19 1.42 -1.16
C LEU A 118 11.37 1.35 -2.13
N ALA A 119 11.47 2.30 -3.07
CA ALA A 119 12.54 2.33 -4.05
C ALA A 119 13.91 2.55 -3.38
N LEU A 120 14.00 3.48 -2.42
CA LEU A 120 15.22 3.75 -1.65
C LEU A 120 15.62 2.57 -0.74
N THR A 121 14.67 1.84 -0.20
CA THR A 121 14.92 0.65 0.60
C THR A 121 15.51 -0.47 -0.27
N GLY A 122 14.82 -0.85 -1.36
CA GLY A 122 15.29 -1.91 -2.26
C GLY A 122 16.65 -1.60 -2.89
N SER A 123 16.87 -0.36 -3.33
CA SER A 123 18.16 0.08 -3.85
C SER A 123 19.25 0.08 -2.79
N GLY A 124 18.93 0.47 -1.55
CA GLY A 124 19.87 0.47 -0.43
C GLY A 124 20.41 -0.93 -0.12
N TYR A 125 19.55 -1.94 -0.06
CA TYR A 125 19.96 -3.34 0.13
C TYR A 125 20.85 -3.84 -1.00
N LEU A 126 20.51 -3.55 -2.26
CA LEU A 126 21.34 -3.93 -3.40
C LEU A 126 22.70 -3.22 -3.38
N CYS A 127 22.72 -1.93 -3.08
CA CYS A 127 23.97 -1.17 -2.98
C CYS A 127 24.87 -1.71 -1.87
N THR A 128 24.32 -2.03 -0.71
CA THR A 128 25.07 -2.66 0.40
C THR A 128 25.64 -4.02 -0.02
N ALA A 129 24.85 -4.83 -0.72
CA ALA A 129 25.29 -6.14 -1.20
C ALA A 129 26.42 -6.07 -2.24
N LEU A 130 26.44 -5.02 -3.05
CA LEU A 130 27.44 -4.81 -4.13
C LEU A 130 28.58 -3.85 -3.73
N GLY A 131 28.57 -3.30 -2.50
CA GLY A 131 29.57 -2.31 -2.06
C GLY A 131 29.46 -0.97 -2.78
N LEU A 132 28.26 -0.58 -3.25
CA LEU A 132 28.02 0.67 -3.97
C LEU A 132 27.64 1.81 -3.01
N GLY A 133 28.00 3.04 -3.37
CA GLY A 133 27.71 4.23 -2.57
C GLY A 133 26.32 4.86 -2.81
N ASP A 134 26.04 5.93 -2.05
CA ASP A 134 24.74 6.62 -2.00
C ASP A 134 24.23 7.12 -3.37
N ILE A 135 25.13 7.53 -4.26
CA ILE A 135 24.74 7.99 -5.60
C ILE A 135 24.09 6.84 -6.41
N HIS A 136 24.65 5.62 -6.31
CA HIS A 136 24.10 4.45 -6.98
C HIS A 136 22.75 4.07 -6.38
N ARG A 137 22.58 4.22 -5.06
CA ARG A 137 21.29 4.03 -4.37
C ARG A 137 20.21 4.94 -4.95
N LEU A 138 20.50 6.23 -5.13
CA LEU A 138 19.57 7.18 -5.75
C LEU A 138 19.27 6.81 -7.21
N LEU A 139 20.28 6.49 -8.01
CA LEU A 139 20.08 6.11 -9.42
C LEU A 139 19.22 4.87 -9.56
N ILE A 140 19.47 3.83 -8.76
CA ILE A 140 18.67 2.61 -8.78
C ILE A 140 17.24 2.90 -8.31
N ALA A 141 17.04 3.73 -7.27
CA ALA A 141 15.72 4.14 -6.82
C ALA A 141 14.95 4.89 -7.92
N ILE A 142 15.60 5.79 -8.66
CA ILE A 142 15.00 6.46 -9.82
C ILE A 142 14.59 5.43 -10.88
N VAL A 143 15.43 4.46 -11.20
CA VAL A 143 15.12 3.40 -12.18
C VAL A 143 13.89 2.61 -11.74
N ILE A 144 13.79 2.21 -10.45
CA ILE A 144 12.61 1.51 -9.90
C ILE A 144 11.33 2.32 -10.13
N LEU A 145 11.35 3.61 -9.76
CA LEU A 145 10.19 4.49 -9.91
C LEU A 145 9.83 4.71 -11.39
N LEU A 146 10.83 4.87 -12.26
CA LEU A 146 10.60 4.97 -13.70
C LEU A 146 9.98 3.70 -14.27
N VAL A 147 10.45 2.50 -13.87
CA VAL A 147 9.83 1.23 -14.26
C VAL A 147 8.36 1.20 -13.86
N GLY A 148 8.04 1.62 -12.62
CA GLY A 148 6.66 1.71 -12.14
C GLY A 148 5.80 2.69 -12.96
N LEU A 149 6.34 3.87 -13.28
CA LEU A 149 5.64 4.87 -14.09
C LEU A 149 5.43 4.41 -15.53
N PHE A 150 6.47 3.89 -16.19
CA PHE A 150 6.40 3.41 -17.59
C PHE A 150 5.46 2.22 -17.74
N THR A 151 5.53 1.23 -16.87
CA THR A 151 4.64 0.07 -16.95
C THR A 151 3.18 0.47 -16.80
N ASN A 152 2.88 1.40 -15.90
CA ASN A 152 1.54 1.92 -15.73
C ASN A 152 1.09 2.84 -16.89
N TYR A 153 2.03 3.49 -17.58
CA TYR A 153 1.73 4.24 -18.80
C TYR A 153 1.25 3.33 -19.94
N PHE A 154 1.83 2.13 -20.10
CA PHE A 154 1.39 1.16 -21.10
C PHE A 154 0.09 0.42 -20.73
N GLY A 155 -0.39 0.59 -19.53
CA GLY A 155 -1.68 0.08 -19.05
C GLY A 155 -1.59 -1.18 -18.18
N LEU A 156 -2.68 -1.47 -17.46
CA LEU A 156 -2.69 -2.53 -16.44
C LEU A 156 -2.47 -3.94 -16.97
N LYS A 157 -2.68 -4.21 -18.24
CA LYS A 157 -2.36 -5.53 -18.81
C LYS A 157 -0.87 -5.81 -18.72
N ILE A 158 -0.03 -4.85 -19.13
CA ILE A 158 1.44 -4.96 -19.08
C ILE A 158 1.91 -4.90 -17.63
N THR A 159 1.39 -3.95 -16.86
CA THR A 159 1.66 -3.84 -15.42
C THR A 159 1.37 -5.15 -14.70
N GLY A 160 0.21 -5.77 -14.93
CA GLY A 160 -0.17 -7.03 -14.30
C GLY A 160 0.70 -8.22 -14.73
N GLN A 161 1.17 -8.25 -15.98
CA GLN A 161 2.10 -9.30 -16.44
C GLN A 161 3.47 -9.17 -15.76
N LEU A 162 4.00 -7.95 -15.70
CA LEU A 162 5.25 -7.67 -14.99
C LEU A 162 5.11 -7.99 -13.49
N GLN A 163 3.98 -7.60 -12.89
CA GLN A 163 3.68 -7.88 -11.48
C GLN A 163 3.71 -9.39 -11.19
N VAL A 164 3.13 -10.21 -12.06
CA VAL A 164 3.19 -11.68 -11.93
C VAL A 164 4.64 -12.16 -11.93
N ALA A 165 5.45 -11.69 -12.87
CA ALA A 165 6.86 -12.11 -12.96
C ALA A 165 7.65 -11.70 -11.70
N VAL A 166 7.51 -10.43 -11.27
CA VAL A 166 8.19 -9.90 -10.07
C VAL A 166 7.77 -10.66 -8.82
N VAL A 167 6.46 -10.86 -8.62
CA VAL A 167 5.93 -11.57 -7.43
C VAL A 167 6.35 -13.03 -7.42
N LEU A 168 6.31 -13.72 -8.55
CA LEU A 168 6.79 -15.12 -8.64
C LEU A 168 8.26 -15.21 -8.27
N THR A 169 9.11 -14.31 -8.80
CA THR A 169 10.53 -14.24 -8.44
C THR A 169 10.71 -14.02 -6.94
N THR A 170 9.98 -13.05 -6.37
CA THR A 170 9.98 -12.78 -4.93
C THR A 170 9.61 -14.01 -4.11
N LEU A 171 8.49 -14.67 -4.46
CA LEU A 171 8.01 -15.86 -3.75
C LEU A 171 9.02 -17.01 -3.85
N ILE A 172 9.61 -17.24 -5.01
CA ILE A 172 10.63 -18.28 -5.20
C ILE A 172 11.82 -18.02 -4.28
N VAL A 173 12.35 -16.79 -4.26
CA VAL A 173 13.49 -16.44 -3.39
C VAL A 173 13.14 -16.62 -1.92
N LEU A 174 11.97 -16.16 -1.49
CA LEU A 174 11.53 -16.33 -0.10
C LEU A 174 11.34 -17.81 0.27
N ILE A 175 10.70 -18.60 -0.58
CA ILE A 175 10.49 -20.04 -0.35
C ILE A 175 11.84 -20.78 -0.28
N VAL A 176 12.74 -20.49 -1.21
CA VAL A 176 14.09 -21.09 -1.19
C VAL A 176 14.86 -20.71 0.08
N THR A 177 14.78 -19.42 0.48
CA THR A 177 15.41 -18.94 1.73
C THR A 177 14.82 -19.64 2.94
N ILE A 178 13.49 -19.68 3.06
CA ILE A 178 12.79 -20.35 4.16
C ILE A 178 13.19 -21.83 4.21
N SER A 179 13.06 -22.56 3.10
CA SER A 179 13.35 -23.99 3.02
C SER A 179 14.81 -24.31 3.36
N GLY A 180 15.77 -23.53 2.85
CA GLY A 180 17.19 -23.71 3.12
C GLY A 180 17.59 -23.38 4.58
N SER A 181 16.77 -22.55 5.25
CA SER A 181 17.05 -22.14 6.63
C SER A 181 16.32 -22.99 7.68
N LEU A 182 15.32 -23.78 7.29
CA LEU A 182 14.58 -24.65 8.21
C LEU A 182 15.50 -25.59 9.01
N PHE A 183 16.52 -26.14 8.36
CA PHE A 183 17.48 -27.06 8.97
C PHE A 183 18.47 -26.38 9.94
N LYS A 184 18.47 -25.03 9.99
CA LYS A 184 19.31 -24.23 10.90
C LYS A 184 18.56 -23.75 12.12
N ILE A 185 17.28 -24.08 12.25
CA ILE A 185 16.46 -23.77 13.42
C ILE A 185 16.99 -24.58 14.61
N LYS A 186 17.22 -23.89 15.72
CA LYS A 186 17.61 -24.51 16.99
C LYS A 186 16.50 -24.28 18.00
N GLN A 187 16.17 -25.36 18.74
CA GLN A 187 15.12 -25.31 19.76
C GLN A 187 15.49 -24.38 20.92
N GLU A 188 16.77 -24.25 21.24
CA GLU A 188 17.28 -23.33 22.26
C GLU A 188 16.93 -21.87 22.01
N ASN A 189 16.78 -21.45 20.74
CA ASN A 189 16.46 -20.08 20.34
C ASN A 189 15.02 -19.67 20.68
N PHE A 190 14.17 -20.60 21.10
CA PHE A 190 12.82 -20.32 21.56
C PHE A 190 12.69 -20.15 23.06
N THR A 191 13.82 -20.17 23.79
CA THR A 191 13.81 -20.11 25.27
C THR A 191 14.73 -19.00 25.76
N PRO A 192 14.28 -18.08 26.63
CA PRO A 192 12.90 -17.97 27.15
C PRO A 192 11.90 -17.49 26.07
N PHE A 193 10.70 -18.08 26.04
CA PHE A 193 9.72 -17.81 24.96
C PHE A 193 9.18 -16.38 25.01
N MET A 194 8.91 -15.85 26.20
CA MET A 194 8.29 -14.53 26.41
C MET A 194 9.03 -13.73 27.50
N PRO A 195 10.26 -13.26 27.23
CA PRO A 195 11.07 -12.59 28.25
C PRO A 195 10.44 -11.27 28.74
N ASN A 196 9.68 -10.57 27.91
CA ASN A 196 9.15 -9.21 28.15
C ASN A 196 7.64 -9.17 28.37
N GLY A 197 6.97 -10.33 28.56
CA GLY A 197 5.56 -10.45 28.91
C GLY A 197 4.57 -10.07 27.78
N TRP A 198 3.27 -10.15 28.07
CA TRP A 198 2.18 -9.97 27.07
C TRP A 198 2.07 -8.56 26.52
N VAL A 199 2.43 -7.52 27.28
CA VAL A 199 2.36 -6.13 26.81
C VAL A 199 3.27 -5.91 25.61
N SER A 200 4.46 -6.54 25.60
CA SER A 200 5.38 -6.47 24.48
C SER A 200 4.83 -7.13 23.22
N VAL A 201 4.07 -8.22 23.35
CA VAL A 201 3.39 -8.88 22.20
C VAL A 201 2.32 -7.95 21.62
N GLY A 202 1.52 -7.28 22.46
CA GLY A 202 0.52 -6.30 22.05
C GLY A 202 1.14 -5.12 21.30
N PHE A 203 2.18 -4.52 21.86
CA PHE A 203 2.92 -3.42 21.21
C PHE A 203 3.51 -3.86 19.86
N THR A 204 4.13 -5.03 19.80
CA THR A 204 4.65 -5.60 18.55
C THR A 204 3.58 -5.75 17.47
N SER A 205 2.36 -6.15 17.85
CA SER A 205 1.26 -6.29 16.89
C SER A 205 0.91 -4.98 16.19
N THR A 206 1.09 -3.83 16.84
CA THR A 206 0.86 -2.52 16.21
C THR A 206 1.93 -2.17 15.16
N ILE A 207 3.18 -2.53 15.42
CA ILE A 207 4.28 -2.37 14.45
C ILE A 207 4.04 -3.26 13.22
N LEU A 208 3.57 -4.50 13.45
CA LEU A 208 3.27 -5.45 12.39
C LEU A 208 2.16 -5.00 11.43
N PHE A 209 1.29 -4.09 11.85
CA PHE A 209 0.24 -3.55 10.97
C PHE A 209 0.82 -2.98 9.68
N TRP A 210 2.00 -2.34 9.74
CA TRP A 210 2.71 -1.83 8.57
C TRP A 210 2.97 -2.89 7.49
N CYS A 211 3.23 -4.14 7.89
CA CYS A 211 3.47 -5.23 6.95
C CYS A 211 2.23 -5.66 6.17
N PHE A 212 1.05 -5.31 6.66
CA PHE A 212 -0.21 -5.77 6.11
C PHE A 212 -1.02 -4.67 5.43
N ILE A 213 -0.42 -3.51 5.17
CA ILE A 213 -0.97 -2.43 4.34
C ILE A 213 -0.78 -2.82 2.86
N GLY A 214 -1.75 -2.46 1.99
CA GLY A 214 -1.64 -2.70 0.54
C GLY A 214 -2.93 -3.16 -0.14
N TRP A 215 -3.87 -3.71 0.61
CA TRP A 215 -5.15 -4.20 0.07
C TRP A 215 -5.95 -3.10 -0.60
N GLU A 216 -5.87 -1.87 -0.08
CA GLU A 216 -6.55 -0.68 -0.58
C GLU A 216 -6.05 -0.28 -1.97
N ALA A 217 -4.77 -0.49 -2.29
CA ALA A 217 -4.20 -0.13 -3.58
C ALA A 217 -4.91 -0.83 -4.74
N VAL A 218 -5.17 -2.13 -4.60
CA VAL A 218 -5.80 -2.94 -5.65
C VAL A 218 -7.26 -2.57 -5.86
N SER A 219 -7.94 -2.00 -4.85
CA SER A 219 -9.31 -1.51 -4.98
C SER A 219 -9.46 -0.44 -6.07
N ASN A 220 -8.45 0.39 -6.29
CA ASN A 220 -8.41 1.42 -7.34
C ASN A 220 -8.25 0.85 -8.77
N MET A 221 -7.97 -0.44 -8.89
CA MET A 221 -7.87 -1.15 -10.17
C MET A 221 -9.07 -2.06 -10.42
N SER A 222 -10.01 -2.14 -9.48
CA SER A 222 -11.14 -3.08 -9.52
C SER A 222 -12.06 -2.90 -10.71
N ALA A 223 -12.16 -1.68 -11.28
CA ALA A 223 -12.90 -1.41 -12.53
C ALA A 223 -12.28 -2.08 -13.76
N GLU A 224 -11.00 -2.45 -13.71
CA GLU A 224 -10.28 -3.11 -14.81
C GLU A 224 -10.23 -4.64 -14.63
N PHE A 225 -10.88 -5.21 -13.59
CA PHE A 225 -11.01 -6.65 -13.42
C PHE A 225 -12.00 -7.22 -14.43
N LYS A 226 -11.67 -8.38 -15.03
CA LYS A 226 -12.59 -9.04 -15.97
C LYS A 226 -13.87 -9.52 -15.29
N ASN A 227 -13.77 -10.07 -14.09
CA ASN A 227 -14.89 -10.55 -13.28
C ASN A 227 -14.79 -10.02 -11.85
N PRO A 228 -15.09 -8.71 -11.60
CA PRO A 228 -14.87 -8.08 -10.30
C PRO A 228 -15.53 -8.82 -9.13
N LYS A 229 -16.79 -9.26 -9.30
CA LYS A 229 -17.57 -9.95 -8.24
C LYS A 229 -16.90 -11.22 -7.71
N ARG A 230 -16.24 -11.97 -8.60
CA ARG A 230 -15.55 -13.21 -8.26
C ARG A 230 -14.08 -12.93 -7.92
N ASP A 231 -13.39 -12.23 -8.83
CA ASP A 231 -11.93 -12.17 -8.83
C ASP A 231 -11.39 -11.28 -7.71
N ALA A 232 -12.16 -10.25 -7.27
CA ALA A 232 -11.76 -9.43 -6.14
C ALA A 232 -11.75 -10.25 -4.83
N VAL A 233 -12.81 -11.02 -4.56
CA VAL A 233 -12.92 -11.81 -3.33
C VAL A 233 -11.93 -12.98 -3.32
N ILE A 234 -11.90 -13.76 -4.42
CA ILE A 234 -10.96 -14.89 -4.54
C ILE A 234 -9.51 -14.39 -4.49
N GLY A 235 -9.19 -13.32 -5.23
CA GLY A 235 -7.88 -12.69 -5.22
C GLY A 235 -7.44 -12.28 -3.83
N THR A 236 -8.32 -11.63 -3.07
CA THR A 236 -8.06 -11.22 -1.69
C THR A 236 -7.79 -12.42 -0.77
N ILE A 237 -8.64 -13.47 -0.83
CA ILE A 237 -8.49 -14.65 0.02
C ILE A 237 -7.16 -15.37 -0.26
N PHE A 238 -6.90 -15.71 -1.53
CA PHE A 238 -5.66 -16.41 -1.90
C PHE A 238 -4.42 -15.59 -1.54
N SER A 239 -4.44 -14.30 -1.84
CA SER A 239 -3.30 -13.42 -1.55
C SER A 239 -3.07 -13.27 -0.06
N SER A 240 -4.13 -13.12 0.75
CA SER A 240 -3.98 -12.98 2.20
C SER A 240 -3.42 -14.25 2.85
N VAL A 241 -3.85 -15.43 2.39
CA VAL A 241 -3.28 -16.71 2.87
C VAL A 241 -1.81 -16.83 2.51
N ILE A 242 -1.44 -16.55 1.24
CA ILE A 242 -0.05 -16.64 0.78
C ILE A 242 0.83 -15.65 1.55
N VAL A 243 0.42 -14.39 1.64
CA VAL A 243 1.17 -13.32 2.33
C VAL A 243 1.35 -13.66 3.80
N SER A 244 0.28 -14.05 4.48
CA SER A 244 0.32 -14.42 5.90
C SER A 244 1.24 -15.59 6.18
N LEU A 245 1.18 -16.62 5.33
CA LEU A 245 2.07 -17.79 5.45
C LEU A 245 3.54 -17.40 5.26
N ILE A 246 3.85 -16.61 4.24
CA ILE A 246 5.22 -16.17 3.96
C ILE A 246 5.76 -15.30 5.09
N TYR A 247 4.98 -14.34 5.60
CA TYR A 247 5.38 -13.51 6.74
C TYR A 247 5.63 -14.35 7.99
N PHE A 248 4.69 -15.24 8.33
CA PHE A 248 4.82 -16.10 9.52
C PHE A 248 6.04 -17.03 9.43
N LEU A 249 6.24 -17.68 8.28
CA LEU A 249 7.41 -18.56 8.07
C LEU A 249 8.72 -17.78 8.10
N THR A 250 8.75 -16.56 7.54
CA THR A 250 9.94 -15.71 7.61
C THR A 250 10.25 -15.32 9.05
N ALA A 251 9.25 -14.95 9.85
CA ALA A 251 9.42 -14.66 11.26
C ALA A 251 9.90 -15.91 12.04
N LEU A 252 9.35 -17.08 11.74
CA LEU A 252 9.76 -18.34 12.34
C LEU A 252 11.25 -18.64 12.09
N ILE A 253 11.73 -18.43 10.86
CA ILE A 253 13.14 -18.60 10.52
C ILE A 253 14.00 -17.57 11.25
N VAL A 254 13.61 -16.30 11.29
CA VAL A 254 14.34 -15.23 11.99
C VAL A 254 14.50 -15.56 13.46
N VAL A 255 13.44 -15.98 14.13
CA VAL A 255 13.47 -16.40 15.54
C VAL A 255 14.27 -17.68 15.72
N GLY A 256 13.95 -18.71 14.94
CA GLY A 256 14.56 -20.03 15.08
C GLY A 256 16.05 -20.09 14.78
N THR A 257 16.57 -19.18 13.94
CA THR A 257 18.01 -19.04 13.65
C THR A 257 18.68 -17.96 14.50
N HIS A 258 17.95 -17.31 15.40
CA HIS A 258 18.41 -16.16 16.21
C HIS A 258 19.07 -15.06 15.37
N SER A 259 18.43 -14.73 14.23
CA SER A 259 18.94 -13.74 13.27
C SER A 259 18.39 -12.33 13.57
N TYR A 260 18.42 -11.92 14.83
CA TYR A 260 18.01 -10.60 15.34
C TYR A 260 18.90 -10.21 16.51
N GLY A 261 18.82 -8.94 16.94
CA GLY A 261 19.63 -8.37 18.03
C GLY A 261 20.67 -7.38 17.53
N LEU A 262 20.90 -6.33 18.33
CA LEU A 262 21.83 -5.19 18.22
C LEU A 262 22.18 -4.67 16.79
N THR A 263 22.76 -5.50 15.93
CA THR A 263 23.24 -5.10 14.59
C THR A 263 22.58 -5.86 13.44
N LEU A 264 21.74 -6.87 13.75
CA LEU A 264 21.20 -7.80 12.75
C LEU A 264 19.73 -7.53 12.41
N SER A 265 18.98 -6.87 13.29
CA SER A 265 17.52 -6.78 13.17
C SER A 265 17.05 -6.10 11.88
N ASP A 266 17.70 -5.01 11.48
CA ASP A 266 17.35 -4.30 10.23
C ASP A 266 17.74 -5.07 8.95
N THR A 267 18.58 -6.12 9.08
CA THR A 267 19.13 -6.89 7.96
C THR A 267 18.93 -8.39 8.12
N SER A 268 18.04 -8.80 9.01
CA SER A 268 17.85 -10.20 9.42
C SER A 268 17.65 -11.15 8.24
N LEU A 269 16.78 -10.82 7.29
CA LEU A 269 16.54 -11.65 6.11
C LEU A 269 17.78 -11.73 5.20
N VAL A 270 18.49 -10.62 5.01
CA VAL A 270 19.73 -10.58 4.22
C VAL A 270 20.82 -11.43 4.87
N TYR A 271 20.95 -11.35 6.21
CA TYR A 271 21.88 -12.17 6.97
C TYR A 271 21.57 -13.67 6.82
N ILE A 272 20.31 -14.05 6.91
CA ILE A 272 19.87 -15.43 6.70
C ILE A 272 20.22 -15.92 5.30
N ILE A 273 19.92 -15.14 4.27
CA ILE A 273 20.24 -15.49 2.87
C ILE A 273 21.75 -15.66 2.68
N LYS A 274 22.53 -14.71 3.21
CA LYS A 274 24.01 -14.77 3.16
C LYS A 274 24.55 -16.04 3.84
N ASN A 275 24.03 -16.35 5.03
CA ASN A 275 24.47 -17.55 5.76
C ASN A 275 24.01 -18.86 5.12
N THR A 276 22.92 -18.84 4.33
CA THR A 276 22.40 -20.03 3.66
C THR A 276 23.14 -20.31 2.36
N PHE A 277 23.47 -19.26 1.59
CA PHE A 277 24.03 -19.37 0.24
C PHE A 277 25.50 -18.92 0.13
N GLY A 278 26.18 -18.65 1.27
CA GLY A 278 27.58 -18.26 1.28
C GLY A 278 27.83 -16.86 0.70
N THR A 279 28.97 -16.68 0.02
CA THR A 279 29.38 -15.37 -0.55
C THR A 279 28.43 -14.84 -1.62
N LEU A 280 27.79 -15.73 -2.41
CA LEU A 280 26.77 -15.37 -3.39
C LEU A 280 25.48 -14.94 -2.70
N GLY A 281 25.27 -15.31 -1.44
CA GLY A 281 24.07 -15.00 -0.68
C GLY A 281 23.81 -13.50 -0.55
N ALA A 282 24.86 -12.68 -0.36
CA ALA A 282 24.70 -11.21 -0.28
C ALA A 282 24.11 -10.62 -1.57
N ILE A 283 24.59 -11.06 -2.72
CA ILE A 283 24.10 -10.62 -4.04
C ILE A 283 22.67 -11.08 -4.26
N ILE A 284 22.38 -12.35 -3.98
CA ILE A 284 21.01 -12.90 -4.05
C ILE A 284 20.08 -12.11 -3.13
N ALA A 285 20.51 -11.78 -1.89
CA ALA A 285 19.74 -10.99 -0.95
C ALA A 285 19.45 -9.56 -1.47
N GLY A 286 20.45 -8.92 -2.07
CA GLY A 286 20.28 -7.57 -2.65
C GLY A 286 19.28 -7.56 -3.80
N PHE A 287 19.36 -8.52 -4.73
CA PHE A 287 18.39 -8.65 -5.82
C PHE A 287 17.00 -9.04 -5.30
N ALA A 288 16.91 -9.95 -4.30
CA ALA A 288 15.64 -10.29 -3.68
C ALA A 288 14.96 -9.06 -3.06
N ALA A 289 15.72 -8.28 -2.29
CA ALA A 289 15.21 -7.03 -1.69
C ALA A 289 14.75 -6.04 -2.75
N LEU A 290 15.47 -5.93 -3.87
CA LEU A 290 15.08 -5.10 -4.99
C LEU A 290 13.71 -5.52 -5.55
N PHE A 291 13.52 -6.81 -5.85
CA PHE A 291 12.26 -7.34 -6.39
C PHE A 291 11.10 -7.20 -5.40
N ILE A 292 11.35 -7.46 -4.11
CA ILE A 292 10.38 -7.28 -3.03
C ILE A 292 9.88 -5.83 -2.97
N CYS A 293 10.74 -4.84 -3.21
CA CYS A 293 10.36 -3.43 -3.17
C CYS A 293 9.76 -2.90 -4.49
N ILE A 294 10.12 -3.47 -5.64
CA ILE A 294 9.58 -3.09 -6.95
C ILE A 294 8.08 -3.41 -7.05
N ALA A 295 7.65 -4.58 -6.57
CA ALA A 295 6.28 -5.04 -6.71
C ALA A 295 5.26 -4.05 -6.11
N PRO A 296 5.37 -3.63 -4.82
CA PRO A 296 4.43 -2.66 -4.26
C PRO A 296 4.56 -1.27 -4.92
N ALA A 297 5.76 -0.84 -5.30
CA ALA A 297 5.94 0.44 -6.00
C ALA A 297 5.12 0.49 -7.30
N ILE A 298 5.18 -0.57 -8.14
CA ILE A 298 4.39 -0.68 -9.37
C ILE A 298 2.89 -0.65 -9.05
N ALA A 299 2.43 -1.41 -8.06
CA ALA A 299 1.02 -1.50 -7.68
C ALA A 299 0.48 -0.14 -7.17
N TYR A 300 1.20 0.52 -6.27
CA TYR A 300 0.81 1.82 -5.73
C TYR A 300 0.81 2.95 -6.76
N ILE A 301 1.79 3.00 -7.66
CA ILE A 301 1.80 3.96 -8.78
C ILE A 301 0.56 3.77 -9.66
N GLY A 302 0.22 2.50 -9.95
CA GLY A 302 -0.97 2.16 -10.70
C GLY A 302 -2.26 2.58 -10.00
N ALA A 303 -2.37 2.33 -8.70
CA ALA A 303 -3.52 2.71 -7.89
C ALA A 303 -3.72 4.23 -7.85
N ILE A 304 -2.67 4.97 -7.48
CA ILE A 304 -2.77 6.41 -7.26
C ILE A 304 -2.97 7.19 -8.55
N SER A 305 -2.34 6.78 -9.65
CA SER A 305 -2.59 7.44 -10.93
C SER A 305 -4.08 7.43 -11.32
N ARG A 306 -4.79 6.34 -11.02
CA ARG A 306 -6.23 6.18 -11.25
C ARG A 306 -7.08 6.94 -10.24
N LEU A 307 -6.68 6.90 -8.97
CA LEU A 307 -7.35 7.64 -7.91
C LEU A 307 -7.31 9.14 -8.18
N VAL A 308 -6.13 9.69 -8.49
CA VAL A 308 -5.94 11.12 -8.80
C VAL A 308 -6.76 11.53 -10.03
N TYR A 309 -6.78 10.70 -11.06
CA TYR A 309 -7.66 10.88 -12.22
C TYR A 309 -9.14 10.96 -11.78
N SER A 310 -9.59 10.01 -10.95
CA SER A 310 -10.96 9.98 -10.44
C SER A 310 -11.30 11.24 -9.62
N LEU A 311 -10.39 11.69 -8.76
CA LEU A 311 -10.56 12.92 -7.99
C LEU A 311 -10.68 14.15 -8.89
N ALA A 312 -9.88 14.24 -9.95
CA ALA A 312 -9.89 15.35 -10.88
C ALA A 312 -11.18 15.37 -11.74
N GLU A 313 -11.64 14.23 -12.23
CA GLU A 313 -12.91 14.11 -12.96
C GLU A 313 -14.11 14.53 -12.10
N ASN A 314 -14.06 14.26 -10.79
CA ASN A 314 -15.11 14.64 -9.85
C ASN A 314 -14.95 16.06 -9.26
N GLY A 315 -13.97 16.86 -9.75
CA GLY A 315 -13.75 18.24 -9.30
C GLY A 315 -13.11 18.38 -7.92
N TYR A 316 -12.45 17.32 -7.42
CA TYR A 316 -11.73 17.30 -6.12
C TYR A 316 -10.22 17.39 -6.27
N ALA A 317 -9.73 17.53 -7.51
CA ALA A 317 -8.33 17.77 -7.85
C ALA A 317 -8.25 18.68 -9.10
N PRO A 318 -7.09 19.30 -9.38
CA PRO A 318 -6.91 20.13 -10.57
C PRO A 318 -7.17 19.37 -11.88
N LYS A 319 -7.84 20.02 -12.85
CA LYS A 319 -8.20 19.43 -14.15
C LYS A 319 -7.06 18.76 -14.92
N PRO A 320 -5.80 19.28 -14.95
CA PRO A 320 -4.71 18.60 -15.66
C PRO A 320 -4.46 17.17 -15.20
N LEU A 321 -4.83 16.84 -13.95
CA LEU A 321 -4.68 15.49 -13.41
C LEU A 321 -5.66 14.47 -14.00
N SER A 322 -6.69 14.93 -14.72
CA SER A 322 -7.64 14.06 -15.46
C SER A 322 -7.24 13.78 -16.92
N PHE A 323 -6.02 14.13 -17.33
CA PHE A 323 -5.57 13.82 -18.69
C PHE A 323 -5.28 12.33 -18.86
N LEU A 324 -5.82 11.75 -19.94
CA LEU A 324 -5.60 10.38 -20.37
C LEU A 324 -4.66 10.35 -21.59
N SER A 325 -3.90 9.29 -21.72
CA SER A 325 -3.17 8.97 -22.94
C SER A 325 -4.15 8.60 -24.06
N ASN A 326 -4.04 9.27 -25.22
CA ASN A 326 -4.85 8.94 -26.40
C ASN A 326 -4.60 7.51 -26.92
N LYS A 327 -3.37 6.98 -26.75
CA LYS A 327 -2.96 5.67 -27.24
C LYS A 327 -3.34 4.54 -26.31
N HIS A 328 -3.17 4.72 -25.00
CA HIS A 328 -3.27 3.64 -24.01
C HIS A 328 -4.47 3.79 -23.06
N ASN A 329 -5.19 4.92 -23.10
CA ASN A 329 -6.27 5.28 -22.17
C ASN A 329 -5.82 5.18 -20.68
N THR A 330 -4.57 5.56 -20.40
CA THR A 330 -3.97 5.54 -19.06
C THR A 330 -3.93 6.95 -18.48
N PRO A 331 -3.98 7.13 -17.16
CA PRO A 331 -4.07 8.43 -16.51
C PRO A 331 -2.71 9.15 -16.48
N VAL A 332 -2.32 9.75 -17.60
CA VAL A 332 -1.01 10.45 -17.76
C VAL A 332 -0.89 11.64 -16.83
N GLY A 333 -1.97 12.38 -16.59
CA GLY A 333 -1.97 13.48 -15.62
C GLY A 333 -1.60 13.03 -14.21
N GLY A 334 -2.15 11.90 -13.75
CA GLY A 334 -1.82 11.29 -12.48
C GLY A 334 -0.38 10.76 -12.43
N LEU A 335 0.09 10.11 -13.52
CA LEU A 335 1.48 9.62 -13.60
C LEU A 335 2.49 10.77 -13.60
N ALA A 336 2.23 11.87 -14.31
CA ALA A 336 3.10 13.06 -14.33
C ALA A 336 3.15 13.73 -12.94
N PHE A 337 2.01 13.83 -12.25
CA PHE A 337 1.96 14.32 -10.88
C PHE A 337 2.85 13.47 -9.95
N LEU A 338 2.72 12.15 -10.01
CA LEU A 338 3.56 11.25 -9.21
C LEU A 338 5.04 11.40 -9.54
N ALA A 339 5.41 11.50 -10.83
CA ALA A 339 6.79 11.68 -11.26
C ALA A 339 7.41 12.95 -10.66
N ILE A 340 6.67 14.07 -10.68
CA ILE A 340 7.12 15.34 -10.08
C ILE A 340 7.29 15.19 -8.56
N CYS A 341 6.30 14.62 -7.87
CA CYS A 341 6.37 14.41 -6.43
C CYS A 341 7.54 13.50 -6.03
N PHE A 342 7.77 12.43 -6.77
CA PHE A 342 8.90 11.51 -6.53
C PHE A 342 10.24 12.20 -6.74
N ALA A 343 10.37 13.00 -7.80
CA ALA A 343 11.60 13.78 -8.06
C ALA A 343 11.90 14.76 -6.92
N VAL A 344 10.88 15.50 -6.44
CA VAL A 344 11.01 16.41 -5.30
C VAL A 344 11.43 15.66 -4.05
N LEU A 345 10.79 14.51 -3.74
CA LEU A 345 11.10 13.75 -2.53
C LEU A 345 12.53 13.16 -2.58
N LEU A 346 12.95 12.61 -3.72
CA LEU A 346 14.31 12.12 -3.90
C LEU A 346 15.34 13.25 -3.81
N ALA A 347 15.04 14.44 -4.34
CA ALA A 347 15.88 15.63 -4.18
C ALA A 347 16.01 16.04 -2.71
N VAL A 348 14.90 16.08 -1.95
CA VAL A 348 14.93 16.35 -0.50
C VAL A 348 15.72 15.28 0.24
N PHE A 349 15.53 14.00 -0.09
CA PHE A 349 16.30 12.92 0.53
C PHE A 349 17.80 13.04 0.26
N SER A 350 18.19 13.46 -0.95
CA SER A 350 19.62 13.64 -1.32
C SER A 350 20.34 14.72 -0.51
N THR A 351 19.61 15.70 0.04
CA THR A 351 20.17 16.73 0.93
C THR A 351 20.47 16.20 2.35
N ARG A 352 20.06 14.99 2.67
CA ARG A 352 20.20 14.35 4.00
C ARG A 352 19.50 15.10 5.16
N ILE A 353 18.61 16.07 4.85
CA ILE A 353 17.80 16.78 5.86
C ILE A 353 16.80 15.83 6.51
N VAL A 354 16.26 14.89 5.74
CA VAL A 354 15.25 13.92 6.21
C VAL A 354 15.85 12.53 6.25
N SER A 355 15.73 11.87 7.42
CA SER A 355 16.22 10.51 7.59
C SER A 355 15.27 9.49 6.95
N MET A 356 15.80 8.30 6.59
CA MET A 356 15.00 7.19 6.08
C MET A 356 13.93 6.76 7.09
N ALA A 357 14.26 6.74 8.38
CA ALA A 357 13.34 6.39 9.45
C ALA A 357 12.13 7.33 9.50
N THR A 358 12.36 8.64 9.37
CA THR A 358 11.29 9.65 9.31
C THR A 358 10.39 9.43 8.09
N LEU A 359 10.97 9.17 6.91
CA LEU A 359 10.20 8.94 5.67
C LEU A 359 9.32 7.69 5.75
N VAL A 360 9.74 6.64 6.44
CA VAL A 360 8.95 5.42 6.66
C VAL A 360 7.75 5.70 7.58
N GLN A 361 7.93 6.54 8.60
CA GLN A 361 6.89 6.81 9.60
C GLN A 361 5.79 7.75 9.10
N ILE A 362 6.14 8.79 8.34
CA ILE A 362 5.23 9.85 7.88
C ILE A 362 3.91 9.32 7.27
N PRO A 363 3.90 8.36 6.33
CA PRO A 363 2.67 7.94 5.65
C PRO A 363 1.75 7.06 6.50
N SER A 364 2.22 6.52 7.63
CA SER A 364 1.50 5.51 8.42
C SER A 364 0.12 5.98 8.86
N ALA A 365 0.01 7.18 9.43
CA ALA A 365 -1.27 7.74 9.89
C ALA A 365 -2.27 7.93 8.75
N ALA A 366 -1.80 8.37 7.58
CA ALA A 366 -2.65 8.57 6.41
C ALA A 366 -3.18 7.23 5.85
N PHE A 367 -2.37 6.17 5.88
CA PHE A 367 -2.84 4.82 5.56
C PHE A 367 -3.90 4.33 6.54
N ILE A 368 -3.68 4.47 7.85
CA ILE A 368 -4.64 4.05 8.89
C ILE A 368 -5.98 4.75 8.70
N LEU A 369 -5.99 6.07 8.47
CA LEU A 369 -7.22 6.82 8.20
C LEU A 369 -7.92 6.34 6.91
N THR A 370 -7.17 5.91 5.91
CA THR A 370 -7.73 5.31 4.69
C THR A 370 -8.44 3.99 5.00
N TYR A 371 -7.84 3.13 5.85
CA TYR A 371 -8.46 1.87 6.30
C TYR A 371 -9.70 2.11 7.15
N ILE A 372 -9.66 3.07 8.07
CA ILE A 372 -10.84 3.48 8.88
C ILE A 372 -11.97 3.90 7.95
N GLY A 373 -11.68 4.73 6.95
CA GLY A 373 -12.65 5.14 5.94
C GLY A 373 -13.24 3.96 5.15
N ALA A 374 -12.39 3.03 4.71
CA ALA A 374 -12.82 1.83 3.98
C ALA A 374 -13.73 0.93 4.84
N CYS A 375 -13.33 0.66 6.08
CA CYS A 375 -14.09 -0.19 6.99
C CYS A 375 -15.43 0.44 7.39
N ALA A 376 -15.45 1.76 7.67
CA ALA A 376 -16.68 2.51 7.92
C ALA A 376 -17.63 2.48 6.71
N ALA A 377 -17.08 2.59 5.49
CA ALA A 377 -17.87 2.42 4.27
C ALA A 377 -18.41 1.00 4.13
N GLY A 378 -17.61 -0.01 4.51
CA GLY A 378 -18.01 -1.42 4.52
C GLY A 378 -19.22 -1.68 5.41
N ILE A 379 -19.22 -1.16 6.64
CA ILE A 379 -20.35 -1.27 7.58
C ILE A 379 -21.65 -0.77 6.91
N LYS A 380 -21.59 0.34 6.18
CA LYS A 380 -22.76 0.97 5.58
C LYS A 380 -23.19 0.34 4.25
N LEU A 381 -22.24 -0.03 3.41
CA LEU A 381 -22.49 -0.50 2.04
C LEU A 381 -22.72 -2.02 1.96
N LEU A 382 -22.18 -2.80 2.90
CA LEU A 382 -22.32 -4.25 2.93
C LEU A 382 -23.45 -4.74 3.86
N LYS A 383 -24.35 -3.85 4.29
CA LYS A 383 -25.45 -4.14 5.22
C LYS A 383 -26.37 -5.29 4.77
N ASN A 384 -26.46 -5.58 3.47
CA ASN A 384 -27.24 -6.68 2.93
C ASN A 384 -26.55 -8.06 3.12
N SER A 385 -25.28 -8.08 3.52
CA SER A 385 -24.52 -9.28 3.84
C SER A 385 -24.15 -9.28 5.32
N ARG A 386 -24.78 -10.16 6.11
CA ARG A 386 -24.45 -10.31 7.54
C ARG A 386 -22.95 -10.53 7.75
N PHE A 387 -22.35 -11.39 6.93
CA PHE A 387 -20.91 -11.64 6.95
C PHE A 387 -20.11 -10.35 6.64
N GLY A 388 -20.43 -9.64 5.55
CA GLY A 388 -19.75 -8.42 5.15
C GLY A 388 -19.85 -7.33 6.22
N THR A 389 -21.00 -7.20 6.88
CA THR A 389 -21.20 -6.23 7.97
C THR A 389 -20.34 -6.58 9.19
N ILE A 390 -20.35 -7.84 9.64
CA ILE A 390 -19.59 -8.28 10.82
C ILE A 390 -18.09 -8.05 10.61
N ILE A 391 -17.52 -8.49 9.48
CA ILE A 391 -16.10 -8.31 9.21
C ILE A 391 -15.73 -6.82 9.11
N SER A 392 -16.61 -5.98 8.58
CA SER A 392 -16.39 -4.53 8.51
C SER A 392 -16.37 -3.89 9.89
N TYR A 393 -17.22 -4.31 10.83
CA TYR A 393 -17.18 -3.85 12.22
C TYR A 393 -15.90 -4.28 12.93
N ILE A 394 -15.49 -5.54 12.78
CA ILE A 394 -14.23 -6.05 13.34
C ILE A 394 -13.06 -5.21 12.81
N SER A 395 -12.99 -5.04 11.49
CA SER A 395 -11.93 -4.29 10.82
C SER A 395 -11.89 -2.81 11.24
N PHE A 396 -13.06 -2.19 11.40
CA PHE A 396 -13.18 -0.81 11.85
C PHE A 396 -12.65 -0.63 13.27
N THR A 397 -13.07 -1.51 14.18
CA THR A 397 -12.59 -1.49 15.58
C THR A 397 -11.07 -1.68 15.65
N LEU A 398 -10.53 -2.64 14.89
CA LEU A 398 -9.08 -2.87 14.82
C LEU A 398 -8.33 -1.64 14.31
N SER A 399 -8.82 -1.01 13.24
CA SER A 399 -8.19 0.19 12.68
C SER A 399 -8.22 1.36 13.67
N LEU A 400 -9.29 1.49 14.48
CA LEU A 400 -9.38 2.50 15.55
C LEU A 400 -8.37 2.22 16.68
N VAL A 401 -8.22 0.95 17.08
CA VAL A 401 -7.21 0.58 18.10
C VAL A 401 -5.82 0.93 17.62
N ILE A 402 -5.48 0.62 16.36
CA ILE A 402 -4.17 0.95 15.80
C ILE A 402 -3.95 2.47 15.74
N LEU A 403 -5.00 3.25 15.47
CA LEU A 403 -4.90 4.72 15.44
C LEU A 403 -4.43 5.31 16.78
N LEU A 404 -4.72 4.67 17.91
CA LEU A 404 -4.28 5.15 19.24
C LEU A 404 -2.75 5.16 19.41
N PHE A 405 -2.02 4.42 18.57
CA PHE A 405 -0.56 4.30 18.62
C PHE A 405 0.16 5.10 17.52
N VAL A 406 -0.53 6.03 16.86
CA VAL A 406 0.01 6.78 15.69
C VAL A 406 0.94 7.93 16.08
N GLU A 407 0.94 8.35 17.36
CA GLU A 407 1.81 9.41 17.89
C GLU A 407 1.85 10.71 17.03
N TRP A 408 3.05 11.29 16.82
CA TRP A 408 3.26 12.55 16.10
C TRP A 408 2.90 12.47 14.61
N THR A 409 2.87 11.27 14.00
CA THR A 409 2.62 11.12 12.56
C THR A 409 1.20 11.52 12.15
N ILE A 410 0.28 11.72 13.11
CA ILE A 410 -1.06 12.28 12.87
C ILE A 410 -1.02 13.70 12.29
N LEU A 411 0.08 14.43 12.49
CA LEU A 411 0.26 15.77 11.93
C LEU A 411 0.26 15.76 10.40
N TYR A 412 0.74 14.68 9.78
CA TYR A 412 0.80 14.57 8.32
C TYR A 412 -0.58 14.59 7.66
N PRO A 413 -1.53 13.70 8.01
CA PRO A 413 -2.89 13.80 7.49
C PRO A 413 -3.62 15.07 7.96
N ALA A 414 -3.31 15.66 9.11
CA ALA A 414 -3.87 16.95 9.52
C ALA A 414 -3.46 18.07 8.54
N ILE A 415 -2.20 18.13 8.13
CA ILE A 415 -1.72 19.08 7.12
C ILE A 415 -2.43 18.84 5.78
N ILE A 416 -2.57 17.58 5.35
CA ILE A 416 -3.30 17.24 4.12
C ILE A 416 -4.75 17.73 4.20
N ALA A 417 -5.42 17.54 5.34
CA ALA A 417 -6.79 17.99 5.53
C ALA A 417 -6.91 19.52 5.45
N VAL A 418 -5.99 20.27 6.06
CA VAL A 418 -5.95 21.74 5.96
C VAL A 418 -5.75 22.20 4.52
N LEU A 419 -4.79 21.61 3.80
CA LEU A 419 -4.55 21.94 2.38
C LEU A 419 -5.76 21.59 1.51
N TRP A 420 -6.41 20.47 1.77
CA TRP A 420 -7.63 20.08 1.06
C TRP A 420 -8.77 21.09 1.31
N VAL A 421 -8.99 21.54 2.57
CA VAL A 421 -9.99 22.57 2.88
C VAL A 421 -9.66 23.88 2.16
N ALA A 422 -8.40 24.33 2.22
CA ALA A 422 -7.95 25.55 1.54
C ALA A 422 -8.20 25.47 0.02
N TYR A 423 -7.84 24.37 -0.62
CA TYR A 423 -8.11 24.13 -2.03
C TYR A 423 -9.61 24.20 -2.36
N ARG A 424 -10.46 23.61 -1.52
CA ARG A 424 -11.92 23.62 -1.70
C ARG A 424 -12.53 25.01 -1.60
N LEU A 425 -12.04 25.82 -0.66
CA LEU A 425 -12.50 27.20 -0.50
C LEU A 425 -12.13 28.05 -1.73
N LEU A 426 -10.88 27.95 -2.19
CA LEU A 426 -10.40 28.67 -3.38
C LEU A 426 -11.11 28.21 -4.67
N SER A 427 -11.38 26.94 -4.84
CA SER A 427 -12.07 26.42 -6.02
C SER A 427 -13.54 26.86 -6.10
N LYS A 428 -14.24 26.98 -4.96
CA LYS A 428 -15.60 27.53 -4.92
C LYS A 428 -15.66 29.00 -5.31
N GLN A 429 -14.70 29.82 -4.85
CA GLN A 429 -14.62 31.22 -5.22
C GLN A 429 -14.41 31.43 -6.73
N SER A 430 -13.59 30.60 -7.35
CA SER A 430 -13.34 30.68 -8.80
C SER A 430 -14.57 30.31 -9.65
N LEU A 431 -15.45 29.45 -9.16
CA LEU A 431 -16.73 29.11 -9.83
C LEU A 431 -17.75 30.24 -9.69
N GLY A 432 -17.86 30.87 -8.53
CA GLY A 432 -18.75 32.01 -8.32
C GLY A 432 -18.38 33.24 -9.17
N VAL A 433 -17.08 33.48 -9.36
CA VAL A 433 -16.60 34.57 -10.22
C VAL A 433 -16.90 34.31 -11.70
N LYS A 434 -16.74 33.06 -12.18
CA LYS A 434 -17.07 32.68 -13.56
C LYS A 434 -18.56 32.77 -13.88
N ASP A 435 -19.44 32.47 -12.95
CA ASP A 435 -20.89 32.62 -13.10
C ASP A 435 -21.32 34.10 -13.08
N LEU A 436 -20.63 34.98 -12.34
CA LEU A 436 -20.83 36.43 -12.36
C LEU A 436 -20.44 37.04 -13.71
N PHE A 437 -19.34 36.58 -14.33
CA PHE A 437 -18.94 37.02 -15.66
C PHE A 437 -19.85 36.50 -16.79
N ARG A 438 -20.39 35.27 -16.67
CA ARG A 438 -21.36 34.72 -17.61
C ARG A 438 -22.71 35.44 -17.55
N ARG A 439 -23.13 35.97 -16.42
CA ARG A 439 -24.40 36.75 -16.30
C ARG A 439 -24.28 38.20 -16.78
N LYS A 440 -23.09 38.72 -17.07
CA LYS A 440 -22.88 40.09 -17.63
C LYS A 440 -22.85 40.14 -19.17
N HIS A 441 -22.97 38.97 -19.84
CA HIS A 441 -22.98 38.87 -21.29
C HIS A 441 -24.30 38.29 -21.86
N TYR A 442 -25.41 38.43 -21.10
CA TYR A 442 -26.79 38.23 -21.58
C TYR A 442 -27.61 39.47 -21.30
#